data_db1b9dd5663fa86ba26dc04d2527cb38
#
_entry.id   db1b9dd5663fa86ba26dc04d2527cb38
#
_cell.length_a   1.000
_cell.length_b   1.000
_cell.length_c   1.000
_cell.angle_alpha   90.00
_cell.angle_beta   90.00
_cell.angle_gamma   90.00
#
_symmetry.space_group_name_H-M   'P 1'
#
loop_
_entity.id
_entity.type
_entity.pdbx_description
1 polymer ?
#
loop_
_entity_poly.entity_id
_entity_poly.type
_entity_poly.pdbx_seq_one_letter_code
_entity_poly.pdbx_strand_id
1 'polypeptide(L)'
;MNAESPLTSPTTECLERPERRQDAWVWRLFVTALSFSAFGIGALVVGGVLLPAIKLIPASREVKCLRARAAMSAALRFFVGFMHRMGGMTYEFHGLERLGRPGQMIVANHPSLIDVVFLLAFAPSAGCVVKQGLWRNPLTRWAVTMVEFIPNDQAATMIESASRALSEKQVLIFFPEGTRTRPNQPMVFHRSAANVALRAAAVVTPVYIRCHPTTLTKAEPWYRIPPRRPHFALAVGEDLDLSGYRNAPLPLASRKFNDDLHRHFQQELARLAPGRT
;
A
#
# COMPACT_ATOMS: atom_id res chain seq x y z
N MET A 1 -5.93 -41.55 26.53
CA MET A 1 -4.73 -41.16 25.76
C MET A 1 -5.24 -40.66 24.42
N ASN A 2 -5.59 -39.36 24.34
CA ASN A 2 -6.04 -38.70 23.12
C ASN A 2 -4.87 -37.90 22.59
N ALA A 3 -4.37 -38.31 21.42
CA ALA A 3 -3.35 -37.59 20.69
C ALA A 3 -4.01 -36.36 20.02
N GLU A 4 -3.70 -35.16 20.49
CA GLU A 4 -4.01 -33.91 19.81
C GLU A 4 -3.12 -33.81 18.57
N SER A 5 -3.75 -33.76 17.39
CA SER A 5 -3.08 -33.38 16.13
C SER A 5 -2.67 -31.93 16.19
N PRO A 6 -1.43 -31.57 15.84
CA PRO A 6 -1.04 -30.16 15.75
C PRO A 6 -1.78 -29.53 14.56
N LEU A 7 -2.53 -28.47 14.86
CA LEU A 7 -3.12 -27.58 13.87
C LEU A 7 -1.99 -26.94 13.04
N THR A 8 -1.75 -27.48 11.86
CA THR A 8 -0.90 -26.86 10.84
C THR A 8 -1.58 -25.59 10.37
N SER A 9 -1.00 -24.43 10.71
CA SER A 9 -1.45 -23.13 10.22
C SER A 9 -1.36 -23.10 8.69
N PRO A 10 -2.43 -22.68 7.98
CA PRO A 10 -2.49 -22.71 6.50
C PRO A 10 -1.58 -21.69 5.79
N THR A 11 -0.75 -20.97 6.52
CA THR A 11 0.03 -19.83 6.02
C THR A 11 1.38 -20.20 5.41
N THR A 12 1.90 -21.40 5.64
CA THR A 12 3.27 -21.76 5.22
C THR A 12 3.33 -22.41 3.84
N GLU A 13 2.26 -23.05 3.38
CA GLU A 13 2.24 -23.82 2.13
C GLU A 13 2.07 -22.97 0.84
N CYS A 14 1.61 -21.73 0.95
CA CYS A 14 1.31 -20.90 -0.22
C CYS A 14 2.51 -20.17 -0.84
N LEU A 15 3.72 -20.22 -0.26
CA LEU A 15 4.85 -19.40 -0.70
C LEU A 15 5.90 -20.12 -1.55
N GLU A 16 5.76 -21.45 -1.74
CA GLU A 16 6.67 -22.22 -2.59
C GLU A 16 6.00 -22.58 -3.92
N ARG A 17 6.12 -21.70 -4.92
CA ARG A 17 5.95 -22.12 -6.31
C ARG A 17 7.29 -22.48 -6.91
N PRO A 18 7.42 -23.70 -7.47
CA PRO A 18 8.67 -24.18 -8.06
C PRO A 18 9.13 -23.29 -9.22
N GLU A 19 10.42 -23.13 -9.31
CA GLU A 19 11.14 -22.39 -10.34
C GLU A 19 10.78 -22.88 -11.74
N ARG A 20 9.98 -22.12 -12.48
CA ARG A 20 9.75 -22.37 -13.89
C ARG A 20 10.48 -21.37 -14.76
N ARG A 21 11.28 -21.90 -15.70
CA ARG A 21 11.88 -21.37 -16.94
C ARG A 21 12.22 -19.86 -16.94
N GLN A 22 13.37 -19.54 -17.52
CA GLN A 22 13.71 -18.17 -17.93
C GLN A 22 12.56 -17.59 -18.76
N ASP A 23 11.75 -16.78 -18.13
CA ASP A 23 10.62 -16.09 -18.75
C ASP A 23 11.15 -15.16 -19.85
N ALA A 24 10.42 -15.06 -20.95
CA ALA A 24 10.73 -14.21 -22.09
C ALA A 24 11.03 -12.76 -21.64
N TRP A 25 12.31 -12.46 -21.38
CA TRP A 25 12.76 -11.16 -20.84
C TRP A 25 12.34 -9.98 -21.74
N VAL A 26 12.50 -10.15 -23.08
CA VAL A 26 12.10 -9.12 -24.06
C VAL A 26 10.60 -8.84 -23.99
N TRP A 27 9.78 -9.89 -23.87
CA TRP A 27 8.34 -9.73 -23.72
C TRP A 27 7.99 -8.96 -22.45
N ARG A 28 8.62 -9.26 -21.32
CA ARG A 28 8.36 -8.56 -20.07
C ARG A 28 8.84 -7.12 -20.08
N LEU A 29 9.93 -6.81 -20.78
CA LEU A 29 10.36 -5.44 -21.01
C LEU A 29 9.30 -4.67 -21.81
N PHE A 30 8.80 -5.27 -22.89
CA PHE A 30 7.71 -4.70 -23.69
C PHE A 30 6.45 -4.47 -22.85
N VAL A 31 6.03 -5.49 -22.08
CA VAL A 31 4.86 -5.38 -21.18
C VAL A 31 5.08 -4.30 -20.12
N THR A 32 6.29 -4.15 -19.58
CA THR A 32 6.61 -3.10 -18.63
C THR A 32 6.47 -1.71 -19.26
N ALA A 33 7.03 -1.49 -20.46
CA ALA A 33 6.89 -0.24 -21.18
C ALA A 33 5.43 0.08 -21.52
N LEU A 34 4.70 -0.94 -22.01
CA LEU A 34 3.26 -0.82 -22.29
C LEU A 34 2.46 -0.51 -21.02
N SER A 35 2.81 -1.11 -19.88
CA SER A 35 2.16 -0.85 -18.61
C SER A 35 2.39 0.59 -18.14
N PHE A 36 3.60 1.13 -18.26
CA PHE A 36 3.84 2.55 -17.93
C PHE A 36 3.06 3.50 -18.85
N SER A 37 2.99 3.17 -20.15
CA SER A 37 2.19 3.95 -21.13
C SER A 37 0.69 3.87 -20.79
N ALA A 38 0.18 2.67 -20.52
CA ALA A 38 -1.22 2.45 -20.13
C ALA A 38 -1.56 3.16 -18.80
N PHE A 39 -0.65 3.15 -17.82
CA PHE A 39 -0.82 3.90 -16.58
C PHE A 39 -0.89 5.41 -16.84
N GLY A 40 0.01 5.94 -17.68
CA GLY A 40 0.00 7.37 -18.06
C GLY A 40 -1.29 7.78 -18.75
N ILE A 41 -1.73 7.00 -19.75
CA ILE A 41 -3.00 7.23 -20.46
C ILE A 41 -4.19 7.10 -19.50
N GLY A 42 -4.21 6.06 -18.66
CA GLY A 42 -5.24 5.86 -17.66
C GLY A 42 -5.31 7.03 -16.67
N ALA A 43 -4.17 7.55 -16.23
CA ALA A 43 -4.11 8.71 -15.35
C ALA A 43 -4.68 9.98 -16.04
N LEU A 44 -4.41 10.15 -17.34
CA LEU A 44 -4.99 11.25 -18.13
C LEU A 44 -6.51 11.09 -18.28
N VAL A 45 -7.00 9.91 -18.59
CA VAL A 45 -8.43 9.64 -18.74
C VAL A 45 -9.15 9.81 -17.40
N VAL A 46 -8.64 9.19 -16.34
CA VAL A 46 -9.24 9.31 -15.00
C VAL A 46 -9.15 10.76 -14.51
N GLY A 47 -7.97 11.34 -14.51
CA GLY A 47 -7.74 12.69 -14.00
C GLY A 47 -8.33 13.80 -14.88
N GLY A 48 -8.30 13.66 -16.21
CA GLY A 48 -8.73 14.67 -17.17
C GLY A 48 -10.19 14.60 -17.58
N VAL A 49 -10.83 13.42 -17.48
CA VAL A 49 -12.21 13.21 -17.93
C VAL A 49 -13.11 12.75 -16.79
N LEU A 50 -12.80 11.61 -16.18
CA LEU A 50 -13.70 10.95 -15.23
C LEU A 50 -13.87 11.75 -13.93
N LEU A 51 -12.78 12.20 -13.32
CA LEU A 51 -12.85 12.97 -12.08
C LEU A 51 -13.48 14.36 -12.28
N PRO A 52 -13.18 15.14 -13.34
CA PRO A 52 -13.94 16.36 -13.64
C PRO A 52 -15.43 16.11 -13.84
N ALA A 53 -15.82 15.04 -14.54
CA ALA A 53 -17.20 14.66 -14.70
C ALA A 53 -17.89 14.40 -13.35
N ILE A 54 -17.25 13.69 -12.44
CA ILE A 54 -17.75 13.47 -11.07
C ILE A 54 -17.93 14.80 -10.33
N LYS A 55 -17.04 15.78 -10.53
CA LYS A 55 -17.12 17.10 -9.90
C LYS A 55 -18.38 17.88 -10.35
N LEU A 56 -18.80 17.71 -11.61
CA LEU A 56 -19.96 18.41 -12.17
C LEU A 56 -21.30 17.85 -11.65
N ILE A 57 -21.34 16.60 -11.20
CA ILE A 57 -22.57 15.99 -10.65
C ILE A 57 -22.88 16.65 -9.30
N PRO A 58 -24.11 17.17 -9.09
CA PRO A 58 -24.53 17.71 -7.80
C PRO A 58 -24.49 16.65 -6.70
N ALA A 59 -23.63 16.86 -5.71
CA ALA A 59 -23.49 15.99 -4.54
C ALA A 59 -22.64 16.70 -3.45
N SER A 60 -22.70 16.23 -2.21
CA SER A 60 -21.82 16.70 -1.15
C SER A 60 -20.34 16.42 -1.48
N ARG A 61 -19.43 17.17 -0.86
CA ARG A 61 -17.98 16.97 -1.01
C ARG A 61 -17.55 15.53 -0.69
N GLU A 62 -18.10 14.99 0.39
CA GLU A 62 -17.83 13.62 0.83
C GLU A 62 -18.24 12.59 -0.22
N VAL A 63 -19.46 12.67 -0.75
CA VAL A 63 -19.95 11.77 -1.81
C VAL A 63 -19.08 11.87 -3.06
N LYS A 64 -18.66 13.09 -3.45
CA LYS A 64 -17.76 13.29 -4.59
C LYS A 64 -16.40 12.63 -4.36
N CYS A 65 -15.82 12.78 -3.17
CA CYS A 65 -14.56 12.15 -2.80
C CYS A 65 -14.69 10.62 -2.84
N LEU A 66 -15.71 10.05 -2.26
CA LEU A 66 -15.95 8.59 -2.27
C LEU A 66 -16.13 8.06 -3.70
N ARG A 67 -16.88 8.74 -4.56
CA ARG A 67 -17.00 8.38 -5.98
C ARG A 67 -15.66 8.46 -6.71
N ALA A 68 -14.89 9.50 -6.46
CA ALA A 68 -13.56 9.68 -7.04
C ALA A 68 -12.60 8.55 -6.61
N ARG A 69 -12.60 8.18 -5.34
CA ARG A 69 -11.80 7.05 -4.83
C ARG A 69 -12.26 5.71 -5.42
N ALA A 70 -13.58 5.48 -5.53
CA ALA A 70 -14.12 4.28 -6.16
C ALA A 70 -13.73 4.17 -7.63
N ALA A 71 -13.82 5.27 -8.38
CA ALA A 71 -13.39 5.33 -9.78
C ALA A 71 -11.89 5.07 -9.94
N MET A 72 -11.06 5.69 -9.09
CA MET A 72 -9.61 5.44 -9.06
C MET A 72 -9.31 3.98 -8.71
N SER A 73 -9.93 3.42 -7.68
CA SER A 73 -9.76 2.02 -7.28
C SER A 73 -10.13 1.07 -8.43
N ALA A 74 -11.23 1.31 -9.14
CA ALA A 74 -11.63 0.51 -10.30
C ALA A 74 -10.61 0.57 -11.44
N ALA A 75 -10.10 1.77 -11.76
CA ALA A 75 -9.06 1.96 -12.76
C ALA A 75 -7.74 1.25 -12.37
N LEU A 76 -7.35 1.34 -11.10
CA LEU A 76 -6.15 0.67 -10.61
C LEU A 76 -6.31 -0.86 -10.57
N ARG A 77 -7.50 -1.39 -10.23
CA ARG A 77 -7.79 -2.84 -10.36
C ARG A 77 -7.70 -3.31 -11.80
N PHE A 78 -8.26 -2.55 -12.74
CA PHE A 78 -8.12 -2.85 -14.16
C PHE A 78 -6.63 -2.89 -14.56
N PHE A 79 -5.86 -1.90 -14.14
CA PHE A 79 -4.42 -1.82 -14.42
C PHE A 79 -3.64 -3.01 -13.84
N VAL A 80 -3.89 -3.38 -12.58
CA VAL A 80 -3.28 -4.58 -11.95
C VAL A 80 -3.65 -5.85 -12.72
N GLY A 81 -4.93 -6.00 -13.07
CA GLY A 81 -5.40 -7.13 -13.89
C GLY A 81 -4.78 -7.16 -15.27
N PHE A 82 -4.57 -6.00 -15.90
CA PHE A 82 -3.88 -5.87 -17.18
C PHE A 82 -2.43 -6.36 -17.07
N MET A 83 -1.65 -5.85 -16.13
CA MET A 83 -0.26 -6.30 -15.91
C MET A 83 -0.16 -7.80 -15.65
N HIS A 84 -1.08 -8.34 -14.86
CA HIS A 84 -1.15 -9.77 -14.56
C HIS A 84 -1.42 -10.61 -15.81
N ARG A 85 -2.46 -10.27 -16.59
CA ARG A 85 -2.86 -10.99 -17.81
C ARG A 85 -1.80 -10.93 -18.90
N MET A 86 -1.09 -9.81 -19.02
CA MET A 86 0.01 -9.64 -19.97
C MET A 86 1.28 -10.37 -19.53
N GLY A 87 1.31 -10.98 -18.35
CA GLY A 87 2.46 -11.72 -17.84
C GLY A 87 3.57 -10.84 -17.27
N GLY A 88 3.32 -9.58 -16.99
CA GLY A 88 4.29 -8.65 -16.40
C GLY A 88 4.62 -8.98 -14.95
N MET A 89 3.63 -9.46 -14.19
CA MET A 89 3.76 -9.86 -12.79
C MET A 89 2.72 -10.91 -12.41
N THR A 90 2.92 -11.53 -11.23
CA THR A 90 1.88 -12.28 -10.52
C THR A 90 1.66 -11.68 -9.14
N TYR A 91 0.50 -11.93 -8.55
CA TYR A 91 0.23 -11.47 -7.20
C TYR A 91 -0.75 -12.40 -6.48
N GLU A 92 -0.71 -12.33 -5.15
CA GLU A 92 -1.66 -12.97 -4.27
C GLU A 92 -1.97 -12.06 -3.07
N PHE A 93 -3.17 -12.23 -2.53
CA PHE A 93 -3.63 -11.52 -1.35
C PHE A 93 -4.15 -12.49 -0.30
N HIS A 94 -3.87 -12.17 0.96
CA HIS A 94 -4.42 -12.87 2.12
C HIS A 94 -5.06 -11.85 3.07
N GLY A 95 -6.30 -12.08 3.49
CA GLY A 95 -7.00 -11.25 4.48
C GLY A 95 -7.56 -9.93 3.97
N LEU A 96 -7.86 -9.80 2.65
CA LEU A 96 -8.41 -8.56 2.06
C LEU A 96 -9.72 -8.10 2.70
N GLU A 97 -10.54 -9.03 3.18
CA GLU A 97 -11.82 -8.77 3.85
C GLU A 97 -11.69 -7.94 5.12
N ARG A 98 -10.48 -7.83 5.66
CA ARG A 98 -10.16 -7.04 6.86
C ARG A 98 -9.88 -5.57 6.55
N LEU A 99 -9.83 -5.18 5.27
CA LEU A 99 -9.57 -3.81 4.84
C LEU A 99 -10.87 -3.06 4.54
N GLY A 100 -10.84 -1.74 4.73
CA GLY A 100 -11.96 -0.85 4.40
C GLY A 100 -12.89 -0.53 5.57
N ARG A 101 -12.50 -0.77 6.80
CA ARG A 101 -13.28 -0.46 8.01
C ARG A 101 -13.22 1.03 8.35
N PRO A 102 -14.32 1.64 8.80
CA PRO A 102 -14.35 3.07 9.16
C PRO A 102 -13.29 3.46 10.19
N GLY A 103 -12.51 4.51 9.89
CA GLY A 103 -11.42 5.00 10.74
C GLY A 103 -10.20 4.08 10.79
N GLN A 104 -10.08 3.14 9.84
CA GLN A 104 -8.96 2.22 9.74
C GLN A 104 -7.72 2.90 9.18
N MET A 105 -6.61 2.77 9.89
CA MET A 105 -5.28 3.08 9.40
C MET A 105 -4.60 1.80 8.91
N ILE A 106 -4.38 1.71 7.61
CA ILE A 106 -3.64 0.61 6.97
C ILE A 106 -2.17 1.01 6.95
N VAL A 107 -1.34 0.27 7.68
CA VAL A 107 0.10 0.51 7.73
C VAL A 107 0.81 -0.56 6.91
N ALA A 108 1.64 -0.17 5.94
CA ALA A 108 2.34 -1.12 5.07
C ALA A 108 3.82 -0.75 4.87
N ASN A 109 4.67 -1.75 4.68
CA ASN A 109 6.02 -1.54 4.15
C ASN A 109 5.97 -1.26 2.64
N HIS A 110 7.03 -0.70 2.08
CA HIS A 110 7.00 -0.16 0.71
C HIS A 110 8.18 -0.64 -0.17
N PRO A 111 8.27 -1.93 -0.49
CA PRO A 111 9.37 -2.48 -1.30
C PRO A 111 9.36 -2.02 -2.77
N SER A 112 8.20 -1.73 -3.36
CA SER A 112 8.06 -1.45 -4.79
C SER A 112 7.19 -0.23 -5.07
N LEU A 113 7.32 0.36 -6.27
CA LEU A 113 6.46 1.45 -6.72
C LEU A 113 4.98 1.04 -6.81
N ILE A 114 4.70 -0.24 -7.05
CA ILE A 114 3.34 -0.74 -7.32
C ILE A 114 2.57 -1.03 -6.01
N ASP A 115 3.19 -1.02 -4.85
CA ASP A 115 2.54 -1.34 -3.58
C ASP A 115 1.34 -0.43 -3.28
N VAL A 116 1.51 0.88 -3.51
CA VAL A 116 0.43 1.85 -3.36
C VAL A 116 -0.70 1.59 -4.36
N VAL A 117 -0.37 1.12 -5.56
CA VAL A 117 -1.37 0.75 -6.59
C VAL A 117 -2.20 -0.44 -6.11
N PHE A 118 -1.56 -1.47 -5.56
CA PHE A 118 -2.26 -2.62 -4.97
C PHE A 118 -3.20 -2.19 -3.85
N LEU A 119 -2.68 -1.44 -2.87
CA LEU A 119 -3.49 -1.06 -1.72
C LEU A 119 -4.68 -0.17 -2.13
N LEU A 120 -4.48 0.81 -3.01
CA LEU A 120 -5.56 1.66 -3.53
C LEU A 120 -6.55 0.90 -4.41
N ALA A 121 -6.09 -0.13 -5.13
CA ALA A 121 -6.97 -0.98 -5.94
C ALA A 121 -7.89 -1.85 -5.08
N PHE A 122 -7.40 -2.36 -3.94
CA PHE A 122 -8.07 -3.41 -3.18
C PHE A 122 -8.53 -3.00 -1.78
N ALA A 123 -8.09 -1.85 -1.24
CA ALA A 123 -8.64 -1.29 -0.01
C ALA A 123 -9.80 -0.32 -0.34
N PRO A 124 -11.06 -0.66 -0.03
CA PRO A 124 -12.21 0.14 -0.44
C PRO A 124 -12.15 1.57 0.09
N SER A 125 -12.34 2.53 -0.81
CA SER A 125 -12.44 3.97 -0.50
C SER A 125 -11.28 4.57 0.30
N ALA A 126 -10.10 3.93 0.28
CA ALA A 126 -8.96 4.39 1.03
C ALA A 126 -8.36 5.69 0.46
N GLY A 127 -8.06 6.64 1.36
CA GLY A 127 -7.12 7.72 1.12
C GLY A 127 -5.68 7.22 1.31
N CYS A 128 -4.70 8.05 0.94
CA CYS A 128 -3.30 7.71 1.09
C CYS A 128 -2.46 8.94 1.42
N VAL A 129 -1.44 8.77 2.27
CA VAL A 129 -0.38 9.77 2.43
C VAL A 129 0.64 9.57 1.31
N VAL A 130 0.81 10.58 0.47
CA VAL A 130 1.62 10.48 -0.75
C VAL A 130 2.60 11.65 -0.89
N LYS A 131 3.63 11.46 -1.73
CA LYS A 131 4.66 12.49 -1.92
C LYS A 131 4.07 13.77 -2.50
N GLN A 132 4.39 14.93 -1.91
CA GLN A 132 3.94 16.25 -2.32
C GLN A 132 4.21 16.56 -3.81
N GLY A 133 5.26 15.99 -4.38
CA GLY A 133 5.57 16.16 -5.81
C GLY A 133 4.43 15.83 -6.77
N LEU A 134 3.43 15.04 -6.35
CA LEU A 134 2.25 14.73 -7.15
C LEU A 134 1.36 15.96 -7.39
N TRP A 135 1.34 16.94 -6.48
CA TRP A 135 0.62 18.21 -6.65
C TRP A 135 1.33 19.19 -7.59
N ARG A 136 2.65 19.03 -7.78
CA ARG A 136 3.43 19.85 -8.72
C ARG A 136 3.30 19.36 -10.16
N ASN A 137 2.97 18.08 -10.34
CA ASN A 137 2.78 17.47 -11.66
C ASN A 137 1.35 17.75 -12.16
N PRO A 138 1.16 18.48 -13.28
CA PRO A 138 -0.16 18.80 -13.81
C PRO A 138 -1.01 17.57 -14.13
N LEU A 139 -0.38 16.45 -14.51
CA LEU A 139 -1.08 15.19 -14.84
C LEU A 139 -1.70 14.50 -13.62
N THR A 140 -1.12 14.67 -12.43
CA THR A 140 -1.57 13.99 -11.21
C THR A 140 -2.28 14.92 -10.23
N ARG A 141 -2.04 16.23 -10.31
CA ARG A 141 -2.57 17.25 -9.38
C ARG A 141 -4.08 17.13 -9.19
N TRP A 142 -4.83 17.06 -10.28
CA TRP A 142 -6.28 16.95 -10.22
C TRP A 142 -6.73 15.66 -9.54
N ALA A 143 -6.13 14.54 -9.89
CA ALA A 143 -6.47 13.24 -9.33
C ALA A 143 -6.25 13.24 -7.81
N VAL A 144 -5.05 13.60 -7.33
CA VAL A 144 -4.73 13.57 -5.89
C VAL A 144 -5.56 14.56 -5.08
N THR A 145 -5.97 15.70 -5.68
CA THR A 145 -6.84 16.69 -5.03
C THR A 145 -8.27 16.16 -4.92
N MET A 146 -8.82 15.56 -5.98
CA MET A 146 -10.20 15.05 -6.00
C MET A 146 -10.41 13.85 -5.06
N VAL A 147 -9.40 13.00 -4.89
CA VAL A 147 -9.45 11.86 -3.96
C VAL A 147 -9.02 12.25 -2.55
N GLU A 148 -8.70 13.52 -2.33
CA GLU A 148 -8.26 14.07 -1.03
C GLU A 148 -7.09 13.27 -0.42
N PHE A 149 -6.07 13.00 -1.23
CA PHE A 149 -4.83 12.43 -0.70
C PHE A 149 -4.07 13.45 0.14
N ILE A 150 -3.28 12.99 1.08
CA ILE A 150 -2.59 13.82 2.05
C ILE A 150 -1.12 13.96 1.63
N PRO A 151 -0.62 15.20 1.43
CA PRO A 151 0.78 15.39 1.07
C PRO A 151 1.72 15.07 2.23
N ASN A 152 2.81 14.36 1.94
CA ASN A 152 3.91 14.11 2.87
C ASN A 152 5.00 15.18 2.66
N ASP A 153 4.74 16.39 3.13
CA ASP A 153 5.69 17.52 3.07
C ASP A 153 6.15 17.98 4.46
N GLN A 154 5.25 18.57 5.24
CA GLN A 154 5.50 18.99 6.59
C GLN A 154 4.86 18.01 7.58
N ALA A 155 5.68 17.45 8.46
CA ALA A 155 5.22 16.41 9.39
C ALA A 155 4.03 16.85 10.24
N ALA A 156 4.01 18.09 10.75
CA ALA A 156 2.92 18.59 11.58
C ALA A 156 1.59 18.66 10.83
N THR A 157 1.59 19.29 9.65
CA THR A 157 0.38 19.45 8.80
C THR A 157 -0.12 18.09 8.29
N MET A 158 0.79 17.20 7.91
CA MET A 158 0.45 15.84 7.49
C MET A 158 -0.19 15.04 8.64
N ILE A 159 0.38 15.09 9.86
CA ILE A 159 -0.17 14.40 11.03
C ILE A 159 -1.58 14.95 11.34
N GLU A 160 -1.77 16.27 11.30
CA GLU A 160 -3.07 16.88 11.56
C GLU A 160 -4.11 16.45 10.52
N SER A 161 -3.77 16.52 9.22
CA SER A 161 -4.67 16.15 8.14
C SER A 161 -5.02 14.64 8.16
N ALA A 162 -4.03 13.78 8.44
CA ALA A 162 -4.22 12.34 8.57
C ALA A 162 -5.10 11.98 9.79
N SER A 163 -4.85 12.65 10.92
CA SER A 163 -5.65 12.45 12.13
C SER A 163 -7.10 12.89 11.93
N ARG A 164 -7.32 14.02 11.24
CA ARG A 164 -8.66 14.50 10.89
C ARG A 164 -9.40 13.49 10.00
N ALA A 165 -8.77 13.01 8.93
CA ALA A 165 -9.37 12.02 8.03
C ALA A 165 -9.80 10.74 8.78
N LEU A 166 -8.97 10.21 9.67
CA LEU A 166 -9.30 9.04 10.49
C LEU A 166 -10.44 9.32 11.48
N SER A 167 -10.45 10.51 12.12
CA SER A 167 -11.54 10.93 13.02
C SER A 167 -12.87 11.05 12.28
N GLU A 168 -12.84 11.45 11.00
CA GLU A 168 -13.99 11.47 10.09
C GLU A 168 -14.36 10.08 9.54
N LYS A 169 -13.81 9.02 10.14
CA LYS A 169 -14.06 7.61 9.77
C LYS A 169 -13.56 7.23 8.38
N GLN A 170 -12.67 7.99 7.77
CA GLN A 170 -12.05 7.62 6.50
C GLN A 170 -11.04 6.48 6.71
N VAL A 171 -10.84 5.67 5.67
CA VAL A 171 -9.75 4.67 5.61
C VAL A 171 -8.49 5.35 5.08
N LEU A 172 -7.35 5.14 5.73
CA LEU A 172 -6.10 5.80 5.34
C LEU A 172 -4.95 4.80 5.21
N ILE A 173 -4.33 4.76 4.04
CA ILE A 173 -3.09 4.02 3.79
C ILE A 173 -1.90 4.89 4.20
N PHE A 174 -1.01 4.31 4.99
CA PHE A 174 0.19 4.96 5.47
C PHE A 174 1.42 4.06 5.32
N PHE A 175 2.46 4.59 4.67
CA PHE A 175 3.76 3.94 4.59
C PHE A 175 4.71 4.61 5.59
N PRO A 176 5.04 3.98 6.72
CA PRO A 176 5.84 4.60 7.78
C PRO A 176 7.29 4.88 7.36
N GLU A 177 7.75 4.25 6.29
CA GLU A 177 9.06 4.53 5.69
C GLU A 177 9.13 5.91 5.00
N GLY A 178 7.98 6.52 4.66
CA GLY A 178 7.90 7.78 3.91
C GLY A 178 8.48 7.74 2.50
N THR A 179 9.08 6.63 2.11
CA THR A 179 9.67 6.36 0.80
C THR A 179 9.74 4.85 0.55
N ARG A 180 9.99 4.44 -0.69
CA ARG A 180 10.22 3.02 -1.00
C ARG A 180 11.46 2.50 -0.28
N THR A 181 11.41 1.26 0.22
CA THR A 181 12.55 0.55 0.78
C THR A 181 13.70 0.49 -0.23
N ARG A 182 14.92 0.75 0.20
CA ARG A 182 16.09 0.59 -0.66
C ARG A 182 16.60 -0.84 -0.58
N PRO A 183 16.96 -1.47 -1.70
CA PRO A 183 17.61 -2.77 -1.68
C PRO A 183 18.84 -2.76 -0.76
N ASN A 184 19.01 -3.82 0.02
CA ASN A 184 20.16 -4.00 0.93
C ASN A 184 20.32 -2.92 2.02
N GLN A 185 19.29 -2.15 2.31
CA GLN A 185 19.27 -1.24 3.45
C GLN A 185 18.19 -1.66 4.45
N PRO A 186 18.44 -1.46 5.75
CA PRO A 186 17.42 -1.74 6.75
C PRO A 186 16.20 -0.84 6.53
N MET A 187 15.03 -1.39 6.75
CA MET A 187 13.78 -0.65 6.79
C MET A 187 13.84 0.34 7.96
N VAL A 188 13.39 1.57 7.75
CA VAL A 188 13.36 2.61 8.78
C VAL A 188 11.97 3.22 8.85
N PHE A 189 11.36 3.22 10.03
CA PHE A 189 10.05 3.80 10.26
C PHE A 189 10.15 5.19 10.89
N HIS A 190 9.41 6.15 10.35
CA HIS A 190 9.25 7.48 10.89
C HIS A 190 8.11 7.54 11.89
N ARG A 191 8.28 8.26 12.99
CA ARG A 191 7.31 8.39 14.09
C ARG A 191 5.96 8.99 13.69
N SER A 192 5.85 9.60 12.52
CA SER A 192 4.61 10.21 12.05
C SER A 192 3.45 9.21 11.97
N ALA A 193 3.71 7.98 11.50
CA ALA A 193 2.70 6.91 11.49
C ALA A 193 2.17 6.61 12.90
N ALA A 194 3.07 6.44 13.86
CA ALA A 194 2.72 6.19 15.26
C ALA A 194 1.94 7.36 15.89
N ASN A 195 2.33 8.61 15.58
CA ASN A 195 1.60 9.80 16.06
C ASN A 195 0.16 9.84 15.53
N VAL A 196 -0.04 9.59 14.24
CA VAL A 196 -1.38 9.55 13.62
C VAL A 196 -2.21 8.43 14.20
N ALA A 197 -1.63 7.23 14.32
CA ALA A 197 -2.31 6.05 14.88
C ALA A 197 -2.86 6.32 16.30
N LEU A 198 -1.99 6.80 17.21
CA LEU A 198 -2.36 7.03 18.59
C LEU A 198 -3.32 8.22 18.80
N ARG A 199 -3.34 9.18 17.86
CA ARG A 199 -4.25 10.34 17.92
C ARG A 199 -5.67 10.01 17.47
N ALA A 200 -5.82 9.23 16.41
CA ALA A 200 -7.10 9.22 15.70
C ALA A 200 -7.51 7.86 15.09
N ALA A 201 -6.63 6.88 14.97
CA ALA A 201 -7.03 5.62 14.40
C ALA A 201 -8.00 4.86 15.30
N ALA A 202 -9.15 4.44 14.73
CA ALA A 202 -10.06 3.53 15.41
C ALA A 202 -9.45 2.13 15.49
N VAL A 203 -8.76 1.73 14.41
CA VAL A 203 -8.04 0.46 14.29
C VAL A 203 -6.81 0.65 13.40
N VAL A 204 -5.70 -0.02 13.73
CA VAL A 204 -4.47 -0.06 12.94
C VAL A 204 -4.25 -1.47 12.44
N THR A 205 -4.24 -1.63 11.13
CA THR A 205 -4.09 -2.93 10.47
C THR A 205 -2.80 -2.95 9.67
N PRO A 206 -1.83 -3.82 9.99
CA PRO A 206 -0.61 -3.96 9.22
C PRO A 206 -0.85 -4.76 7.94
N VAL A 207 -0.18 -4.38 6.86
CA VAL A 207 -0.13 -5.12 5.61
C VAL A 207 1.33 -5.36 5.23
N TYR A 208 1.70 -6.62 5.16
CA TYR A 208 3.06 -7.03 4.81
C TYR A 208 3.14 -7.29 3.32
N ILE A 209 4.03 -6.55 2.66
CA ILE A 209 4.18 -6.63 1.20
C ILE A 209 5.55 -7.22 0.88
N ARG A 210 5.56 -8.25 0.05
CA ARG A 210 6.76 -8.85 -0.51
C ARG A 210 6.73 -8.81 -2.02
N CYS A 211 7.88 -8.55 -2.60
CA CYS A 211 8.08 -8.60 -4.05
C CYS A 211 9.34 -9.42 -4.33
N HIS A 212 9.18 -10.57 -4.96
CA HIS A 212 10.32 -11.43 -5.34
C HIS A 212 10.19 -11.93 -6.79
N PRO A 213 11.24 -11.81 -7.62
CA PRO A 213 12.40 -10.92 -7.40
C PRO A 213 11.98 -9.45 -7.31
N THR A 214 12.79 -8.63 -6.63
CA THR A 214 12.50 -7.21 -6.44
C THR A 214 12.43 -6.47 -7.78
N THR A 215 11.50 -5.52 -7.90
CA THR A 215 11.34 -4.68 -9.08
C THR A 215 10.82 -3.30 -8.70
N LEU A 216 11.14 -2.31 -9.52
CA LEU A 216 10.70 -0.92 -9.35
C LEU A 216 11.01 -0.39 -7.93
N THR A 217 12.15 -0.78 -7.40
CA THR A 217 12.66 -0.33 -6.10
C THR A 217 13.09 1.14 -6.17
N LYS A 218 13.50 1.72 -5.03
CA LYS A 218 14.00 3.09 -5.03
C LYS A 218 15.32 3.18 -5.78
N ALA A 219 15.45 4.18 -6.66
CA ALA A 219 16.62 4.45 -7.51
C ALA A 219 16.85 3.45 -8.68
N GLU A 220 15.98 2.49 -8.88
CA GLU A 220 16.02 1.66 -10.09
C GLU A 220 15.21 2.29 -11.22
N PRO A 221 15.78 2.36 -12.44
CA PRO A 221 15.02 2.81 -13.60
C PRO A 221 13.96 1.77 -13.97
N TRP A 222 12.82 2.23 -14.50
CA TRP A 222 11.66 1.40 -14.81
C TRP A 222 11.95 0.28 -15.83
N TYR A 223 12.96 0.44 -16.69
CA TYR A 223 13.37 -0.54 -17.68
C TYR A 223 14.31 -1.63 -17.14
N ARG A 224 14.78 -1.49 -15.91
CA ARG A 224 15.56 -2.54 -15.24
C ARG A 224 14.61 -3.57 -14.66
N ILE A 225 14.24 -4.53 -15.50
CA ILE A 225 13.35 -5.61 -15.11
C ILE A 225 14.16 -6.79 -14.55
N PRO A 226 13.63 -7.52 -13.57
CA PRO A 226 14.31 -8.66 -12.98
C PRO A 226 14.39 -9.84 -13.97
N PRO A 227 15.31 -10.82 -13.78
CA PRO A 227 15.46 -11.95 -14.69
C PRO A 227 14.25 -12.90 -14.72
N ARG A 228 13.45 -12.94 -13.65
CA ARG A 228 12.21 -13.72 -13.54
C ARG A 228 11.02 -12.80 -13.32
N ARG A 229 9.81 -13.31 -13.60
CA ARG A 229 8.56 -12.59 -13.37
C ARG A 229 8.41 -12.25 -11.88
N PRO A 230 8.25 -10.98 -11.51
CA PRO A 230 8.04 -10.61 -10.12
C PRO A 230 6.70 -11.14 -9.60
N HIS A 231 6.73 -11.67 -8.40
CA HIS A 231 5.56 -12.08 -7.64
C HIS A 231 5.38 -11.15 -6.45
N PHE A 232 4.14 -10.64 -6.27
CA PHE A 232 3.76 -9.81 -5.14
C PHE A 232 2.86 -10.60 -4.20
N ALA A 233 3.30 -10.77 -2.97
CA ALA A 233 2.48 -11.34 -1.91
C ALA A 233 2.12 -10.23 -0.91
N LEU A 234 0.82 -10.05 -0.67
CA LEU A 234 0.28 -9.07 0.27
C LEU A 234 -0.53 -9.81 1.34
N ALA A 235 -0.06 -9.75 2.58
CA ALA A 235 -0.73 -10.37 3.72
C ALA A 235 -1.23 -9.31 4.69
N VAL A 236 -2.53 -9.31 4.96
CA VAL A 236 -3.16 -8.45 5.96
C VAL A 236 -3.03 -9.13 7.31
N GLY A 237 -2.33 -8.48 8.24
CA GLY A 237 -2.13 -9.00 9.58
C GLY A 237 -3.31 -8.72 10.52
N GLU A 238 -3.16 -9.19 11.77
CA GLU A 238 -4.07 -8.89 12.85
C GLU A 238 -3.99 -7.40 13.23
N ASP A 239 -5.10 -6.86 13.74
CA ASP A 239 -5.13 -5.47 14.20
C ASP A 239 -4.20 -5.27 15.40
N LEU A 240 -3.48 -4.16 15.39
CA LEU A 240 -2.55 -3.83 16.46
C LEU A 240 -3.28 -3.22 17.64
N ASP A 241 -3.06 -3.78 18.83
CA ASP A 241 -3.60 -3.23 20.06
C ASP A 241 -2.86 -1.95 20.46
N LEU A 242 -3.60 -0.85 20.55
CA LEU A 242 -3.11 0.46 20.96
C LEU A 242 -3.35 0.77 22.44
N SER A 243 -4.07 -0.09 23.18
CA SER A 243 -4.49 0.17 24.57
C SER A 243 -3.31 0.43 25.49
N GLY A 244 -2.25 -0.36 25.36
CA GLY A 244 -1.04 -0.25 26.18
C GLY A 244 -0.22 1.03 25.99
N TYR A 245 -0.51 1.83 24.94
CA TYR A 245 0.21 3.07 24.65
C TYR A 245 -0.57 4.33 25.07
N ARG A 246 -1.88 4.23 25.32
CA ARG A 246 -2.75 5.39 25.60
C ARG A 246 -2.54 5.99 27.00
N ASN A 247 -1.90 5.24 27.89
CA ASN A 247 -1.67 5.67 29.29
C ASN A 247 -0.40 6.51 29.47
N ALA A 248 0.41 6.71 28.42
CA ALA A 248 1.64 7.48 28.47
C ALA A 248 1.50 8.79 27.69
N PRO A 249 2.30 9.83 28.01
CA PRO A 249 2.37 11.05 27.20
C PRO A 249 2.66 10.73 25.72
N LEU A 250 1.94 11.37 24.80
CA LEU A 250 1.98 11.08 23.36
C LEU A 250 3.40 10.99 22.76
N PRO A 251 4.38 11.87 23.14
CA PRO A 251 5.75 11.77 22.61
C PRO A 251 6.46 10.45 22.98
N LEU A 252 6.24 9.95 24.20
CA LEU A 252 6.80 8.68 24.68
C LEU A 252 6.05 7.49 24.08
N ALA A 253 4.71 7.55 24.10
CA ALA A 253 3.86 6.53 23.51
C ALA A 253 4.14 6.31 22.03
N SER A 254 4.25 7.39 21.25
CA SER A 254 4.53 7.31 19.82
C SER A 254 5.92 6.79 19.51
N ARG A 255 6.92 7.09 20.35
CA ARG A 255 8.26 6.51 20.21
C ARG A 255 8.21 5.01 20.43
N LYS A 256 7.64 4.58 21.57
CA LYS A 256 7.52 3.16 21.91
C LYS A 256 6.73 2.39 20.86
N PHE A 257 5.56 2.89 20.45
CA PHE A 257 4.74 2.25 19.43
C PHE A 257 5.46 2.17 18.07
N ASN A 258 6.22 3.20 17.66
CA ASN A 258 7.01 3.16 16.44
C ASN A 258 8.09 2.07 16.47
N ASP A 259 8.78 1.93 17.60
CA ASP A 259 9.84 0.93 17.77
C ASP A 259 9.26 -0.49 17.80
N ASP A 260 8.10 -0.68 18.45
CA ASP A 260 7.39 -1.96 18.50
C ASP A 260 6.80 -2.31 17.13
N LEU A 261 6.19 -1.34 16.40
CA LEU A 261 5.69 -1.50 15.06
C LEU A 261 6.81 -1.92 14.08
N HIS A 262 7.96 -1.26 14.16
CA HIS A 262 9.11 -1.59 13.33
C HIS A 262 9.59 -3.02 13.58
N ARG A 263 9.75 -3.42 14.85
CA ARG A 263 10.14 -4.77 15.26
C ARG A 263 9.12 -5.81 14.78
N HIS A 264 7.84 -5.51 14.92
CA HIS A 264 6.76 -6.37 14.47
C HIS A 264 6.82 -6.62 12.95
N PHE A 265 7.01 -5.56 12.15
CA PHE A 265 7.18 -5.72 10.70
C PHE A 265 8.43 -6.53 10.34
N GLN A 266 9.54 -6.34 11.04
CA GLN A 266 10.75 -7.14 10.80
C GLN A 266 10.50 -8.63 11.07
N GLN A 267 9.82 -8.97 12.16
CA GLN A 267 9.50 -10.35 12.54
C GLN A 267 8.55 -10.99 11.53
N GLU A 268 7.46 -10.33 11.17
CA GLU A 268 6.48 -10.88 10.24
C GLU A 268 7.02 -11.01 8.81
N LEU A 269 7.79 -10.04 8.32
CA LEU A 269 8.44 -10.15 7.03
C LEU A 269 9.51 -11.26 6.99
N ALA A 270 10.18 -11.53 8.11
CA ALA A 270 11.12 -12.64 8.24
C ALA A 270 10.38 -13.99 8.25
N ARG A 271 9.22 -14.10 8.93
CA ARG A 271 8.36 -15.31 8.93
C ARG A 271 7.81 -15.62 7.54
N LEU A 272 7.43 -14.59 6.80
CA LEU A 272 6.93 -14.70 5.43
C LEU A 272 8.07 -14.91 4.41
N ALA A 273 9.35 -14.92 4.83
CA ALA A 273 10.46 -15.22 3.95
C ALA A 273 10.41 -16.70 3.54
N PRO A 274 10.55 -17.08 2.23
CA PRO A 274 10.72 -18.46 1.86
C PRO A 274 11.93 -19.01 2.62
N GLY A 275 11.77 -20.21 3.20
CA GLY A 275 12.83 -20.85 3.99
C GLY A 275 14.14 -20.85 3.22
N ARG A 276 15.23 -20.47 3.89
CA ARG A 276 16.58 -20.79 3.43
C ARG A 276 16.72 -22.31 3.63
N THR A 277 16.46 -23.08 2.58
CA THR A 277 16.95 -24.45 2.45
C THR A 277 18.29 -24.44 1.79
#